data_e2599d6ba988ee377625e6e692b3b3ad
#
_entry.id   e2599d6ba988ee377625e6e692b3b3ad
#
_cell.length_a   1.000
_cell.length_b   1.000
_cell.length_c   1.000
_cell.angle_alpha   90.00
_cell.angle_beta   90.00
_cell.angle_gamma   90.00
#
_symmetry.space_group_name_H-M   'P 1'
#
loop_
_entity.id
_entity.type
_entity.pdbx_description
1 polymer ?
#
loop_
_entity_poly.entity_id
_entity_poly.type
_entity_poly.pdbx_seq_one_letter_code
_entity_poly.pdbx_strand_id
1 'polypeptide(L)'
;MNVLFVCVANSGRSVMAERLFREIACGRHHARSAGSEPGGAPHPQVLEALQEVGIDASDHVPRRLDAEALDWADLAVSTCSEEVCPVTPGVRRISWELPDPKQLPLEQVRPIRDQINQRVQDLVAELDRAEPAA
;
A
#
# COMPACT_ATOMS: atom_id res chain seq x y z
N MET A 1 -3.21 -7.43 13.05
CA MET A 1 -2.18 -7.67 12.02
C MET A 1 -1.52 -6.38 11.59
N ASN A 2 -0.21 -6.43 11.47
CA ASN A 2 0.57 -5.32 10.93
C ASN A 2 0.92 -5.64 9.46
N VAL A 3 0.44 -4.83 8.54
CA VAL A 3 0.61 -5.04 7.09
C VAL A 3 1.53 -3.96 6.52
N LEU A 4 2.57 -4.39 5.83
CA LEU A 4 3.53 -3.50 5.17
C LEU A 4 3.33 -3.59 3.66
N PHE A 5 2.94 -2.48 3.04
CA PHE A 5 2.83 -2.38 1.59
C PHE A 5 4.15 -1.87 1.01
N VAL A 6 4.71 -2.59 0.05
CA VAL A 6 6.01 -2.24 -0.53
C VAL A 6 5.92 -2.01 -2.04
N CYS A 7 6.69 -1.03 -2.50
CA CYS A 7 6.94 -0.80 -3.92
C CYS A 7 8.33 -0.19 -4.07
N VAL A 8 8.67 0.33 -5.25
CA VAL A 8 9.99 0.91 -5.47
C VAL A 8 10.09 2.32 -4.85
N ALA A 9 9.24 3.25 -5.28
CA ALA A 9 9.36 4.66 -4.90
C ALA A 9 8.55 5.07 -3.66
N ASN A 10 7.61 4.26 -3.20
CA ASN A 10 6.67 4.59 -2.13
C ASN A 10 5.95 5.93 -2.37
N SER A 11 5.53 6.14 -3.62
CA SER A 11 4.91 7.39 -4.06
C SER A 11 3.58 7.18 -4.79
N GLY A 12 3.18 5.95 -5.04
CA GLY A 12 1.97 5.63 -5.80
C GLY A 12 1.21 4.44 -5.24
N ARG A 13 1.48 3.24 -5.77
CA ARG A 13 0.69 2.02 -5.46
C ARG A 13 0.66 1.68 -3.99
N SER A 14 1.81 1.67 -3.32
CA SER A 14 1.89 1.33 -1.90
C SER A 14 1.23 2.38 -1.01
N VAL A 15 1.26 3.65 -1.42
CA VAL A 15 0.58 4.74 -0.72
C VAL A 15 -0.92 4.56 -0.79
N MET A 16 -1.46 4.29 -1.98
CA MET A 16 -2.90 4.04 -2.16
C MET A 16 -3.34 2.83 -1.33
N ALA A 17 -2.58 1.74 -1.39
CA ALA A 17 -2.90 0.53 -0.63
C ALA A 17 -2.90 0.79 0.88
N GLU A 18 -1.87 1.47 1.40
CA GLU A 18 -1.78 1.80 2.82
C GLU A 18 -2.98 2.62 3.29
N ARG A 19 -3.30 3.68 2.56
CA ARG A 19 -4.35 4.61 2.98
C ARG A 19 -5.74 4.02 2.85
N LEU A 20 -6.00 3.29 1.78
CA LEU A 20 -7.26 2.57 1.62
C LEU A 20 -7.43 1.48 2.68
N PHE A 21 -6.34 0.77 3.00
CA PHE A 21 -6.36 -0.26 4.04
C PHE A 21 -6.71 0.34 5.41
N ARG A 22 -6.08 1.46 5.77
CA ARG A 22 -6.37 2.13 7.05
C ARG A 22 -7.84 2.52 7.16
N GLU A 23 -8.41 3.03 6.08
CA GLU A 23 -9.81 3.44 6.06
C GLU A 23 -10.76 2.25 6.26
N ILE A 24 -10.50 1.15 5.56
CA ILE A 24 -11.36 -0.04 5.61
C ILE A 24 -11.17 -0.81 6.93
N ALA A 25 -9.94 -0.97 7.38
CA ALA A 25 -9.62 -1.71 8.61
C ALA A 25 -10.09 -0.97 9.87
N CYS A 26 -10.16 0.36 9.82
CA CYS A 26 -10.73 1.19 10.87
C CYS A 26 -10.18 0.85 12.28
N GLY A 27 -8.86 0.70 12.41
CA GLY A 27 -8.18 0.44 13.67
C GLY A 27 -8.05 -1.05 14.05
N ARG A 28 -8.72 -1.95 13.34
CA ARG A 28 -8.61 -3.40 13.64
C ARG A 28 -7.26 -3.98 13.23
N HIS A 29 -6.68 -3.44 12.18
CA HIS A 29 -5.37 -3.81 11.67
C HIS A 29 -4.59 -2.54 11.38
N HIS A 30 -3.27 -2.65 11.28
CA HIS A 30 -2.39 -1.49 11.06
C HIS A 30 -1.65 -1.64 9.75
N ALA A 31 -1.36 -0.52 9.08
CA ALA A 31 -0.66 -0.49 7.81
C ALA A 31 0.45 0.56 7.82
N ARG A 32 1.56 0.20 7.16
CA ARG A 32 2.63 1.11 6.77
C ARG A 32 2.98 0.83 5.32
N SER A 33 3.72 1.74 4.71
CA SER A 33 4.26 1.53 3.37
C SER A 33 5.72 1.97 3.30
N ALA A 34 6.46 1.37 2.38
CA ALA A 34 7.88 1.67 2.19
C ALA A 34 8.32 1.32 0.77
N GLY A 35 9.48 1.82 0.36
CA GLY A 35 10.06 1.53 -0.94
C GLY A 35 11.56 1.29 -0.88
N SER A 36 12.08 0.58 -1.89
CA SER A 36 13.52 0.34 -2.01
C SER A 36 14.29 1.59 -2.42
N GLU A 37 13.64 2.47 -3.18
CA GLU A 37 14.20 3.73 -3.65
C GLU A 37 13.17 4.84 -3.46
N PRO A 38 12.98 5.35 -2.21
CA PRO A 38 11.95 6.35 -1.94
C PRO A 38 12.10 7.60 -2.80
N GLY A 39 10.97 8.04 -3.38
CA GLY A 39 10.90 9.31 -4.10
C GLY A 39 10.86 10.50 -3.15
N GLY A 40 10.79 11.70 -3.71
CA GLY A 40 10.74 12.94 -2.90
C GLY A 40 9.35 13.22 -2.33
N ALA A 41 8.29 12.79 -3.02
CA ALA A 41 6.91 13.06 -2.62
C ALA A 41 5.96 12.07 -3.32
N PRO A 42 4.74 11.89 -2.80
CA PRO A 42 3.70 11.15 -3.50
C PRO A 42 3.35 11.82 -4.83
N HIS A 43 2.96 11.02 -5.81
CA HIS A 43 2.52 11.58 -7.11
C HIS A 43 1.25 12.42 -6.91
N PRO A 44 1.16 13.63 -7.50
CA PRO A 44 -0.02 14.49 -7.34
C PRO A 44 -1.32 13.81 -7.76
N GLN A 45 -1.32 13.04 -8.85
CA GLN A 45 -2.50 12.33 -9.35
C GLN A 45 -2.98 11.27 -8.35
N VAL A 46 -2.05 10.66 -7.61
CA VAL A 46 -2.35 9.67 -6.57
C VAL A 46 -3.05 10.35 -5.40
N LEU A 47 -2.52 11.50 -4.97
CA LEU A 47 -3.15 12.29 -3.89
C LEU A 47 -4.56 12.72 -4.28
N GLU A 48 -4.74 13.16 -5.53
CA GLU A 48 -6.04 13.59 -6.04
C GLU A 48 -7.03 12.43 -6.12
N ALA A 49 -6.59 11.26 -6.62
CA ALA A 49 -7.42 10.07 -6.68
C ALA A 49 -7.89 9.61 -5.30
N LEU A 50 -7.04 9.69 -4.28
CA LEU A 50 -7.41 9.38 -2.90
C LEU A 50 -8.38 10.39 -2.33
N GLN A 51 -8.16 11.68 -2.61
CA GLN A 51 -9.05 12.74 -2.13
C GLN A 51 -10.46 12.58 -2.68
N GLU A 52 -10.62 12.10 -3.91
CA GLU A 52 -11.94 11.84 -4.49
C GLU A 52 -12.77 10.85 -3.67
N VAL A 53 -12.12 9.96 -2.93
CA VAL A 53 -12.80 8.99 -2.06
C VAL A 53 -12.70 9.36 -0.57
N GLY A 54 -12.39 10.63 -0.28
CA GLY A 54 -12.42 11.17 1.08
C GLY A 54 -11.15 10.93 1.89
N ILE A 55 -10.04 10.56 1.24
CA ILE A 55 -8.78 10.26 1.92
C ILE A 55 -7.75 11.35 1.62
N ASP A 56 -7.28 12.04 2.66
CA ASP A 56 -6.18 13.00 2.56
C ASP A 56 -4.87 12.29 2.86
N ALA A 57 -4.04 12.13 1.85
CA ALA A 57 -2.70 11.53 1.97
C ALA A 57 -1.58 12.56 1.77
N SER A 58 -1.88 13.85 1.87
CA SER A 58 -0.91 14.93 1.67
C SER A 58 0.22 14.93 2.70
N ASP A 59 0.02 14.28 3.83
CA ASP A 59 1.02 14.14 4.90
C ASP A 59 1.99 12.98 4.66
N HIS A 60 1.78 12.16 3.62
CA HIS A 60 2.64 11.02 3.35
C HIS A 60 4.05 11.45 2.95
N VAL A 61 5.04 10.87 3.60
CA VAL A 61 6.46 11.02 3.24
C VAL A 61 6.99 9.66 2.81
N PRO A 62 7.49 9.52 1.58
CA PRO A 62 8.07 8.25 1.14
C PRO A 62 9.18 7.77 2.08
N ARG A 63 9.15 6.49 2.41
CA ARG A 63 10.06 5.88 3.38
C ARG A 63 10.83 4.72 2.77
N ARG A 64 12.09 4.59 3.22
CA ARG A 64 12.92 3.46 2.82
C ARG A 64 12.49 2.20 3.56
N LEU A 65 12.43 1.10 2.82
CA LEU A 65 12.26 -0.23 3.42
C LEU A 65 13.53 -0.57 4.22
N ASP A 66 13.37 -0.84 5.51
CA ASP A 66 14.46 -1.13 6.42
C ASP A 66 14.13 -2.30 7.36
N ALA A 67 15.10 -2.68 8.19
CA ALA A 67 14.94 -3.78 9.13
C ALA A 67 13.83 -3.53 10.13
N GLU A 68 13.67 -2.29 10.59
CA GLU A 68 12.59 -1.94 11.54
C GLU A 68 11.22 -2.19 10.94
N ALA A 69 11.01 -1.78 9.68
CA ALA A 69 9.75 -2.00 9.00
C ALA A 69 9.45 -3.49 8.84
N LEU A 70 10.46 -4.28 8.50
CA LEU A 70 10.32 -5.72 8.36
C LEU A 70 10.03 -6.41 9.69
N ASP A 71 10.68 -5.98 10.77
CA ASP A 71 10.43 -6.52 12.11
C ASP A 71 9.02 -6.19 12.60
N TRP A 72 8.52 -5.01 12.26
CA TRP A 72 7.18 -4.59 12.61
C TRP A 72 6.10 -5.39 11.87
N ALA A 73 6.34 -5.79 10.62
CA ALA A 73 5.34 -6.36 9.73
C ALA A 73 5.03 -7.84 10.06
N ASP A 74 3.76 -8.17 10.11
CA ASP A 74 3.28 -9.56 10.12
C ASP A 74 3.10 -10.09 8.70
N LEU A 75 2.79 -9.20 7.77
CA LEU A 75 2.56 -9.52 6.36
C LEU A 75 3.12 -8.38 5.49
N ALA A 76 3.84 -8.73 4.45
CA ALA A 76 4.26 -7.79 3.43
C ALA A 76 3.46 -8.00 2.15
N VAL A 77 2.96 -6.92 1.57
CA VAL A 77 2.22 -6.92 0.31
C VAL A 77 3.03 -6.15 -0.73
N SER A 78 3.51 -6.87 -1.75
CA SER A 78 4.17 -6.27 -2.89
C SER A 78 3.13 -5.68 -3.83
N THR A 79 3.30 -4.42 -4.21
CA THR A 79 2.37 -3.70 -5.11
C THR A 79 2.98 -3.36 -6.46
N CYS A 80 4.16 -3.89 -6.76
CA CYS A 80 4.87 -3.72 -8.02
C CYS A 80 5.22 -5.10 -8.61
N SER A 81 5.82 -5.12 -9.81
CA SER A 81 6.22 -6.40 -10.38
C SER A 81 7.35 -7.02 -9.55
N GLU A 82 7.37 -8.33 -9.42
CA GLU A 82 8.35 -9.03 -8.60
C GLU A 82 9.80 -8.79 -9.04
N GLU A 83 10.01 -8.48 -10.32
CA GLU A 83 11.35 -8.23 -10.86
C GLU A 83 12.00 -6.98 -10.26
N VAL A 84 11.21 -5.98 -9.90
CA VAL A 84 11.71 -4.69 -9.39
C VAL A 84 11.32 -4.42 -7.95
N CYS A 85 10.39 -5.21 -7.40
CA CYS A 85 9.94 -5.01 -6.04
C CYS A 85 10.99 -5.49 -5.04
N PRO A 86 11.17 -4.76 -3.93
CA PRO A 86 12.16 -5.15 -2.92
C PRO A 86 11.81 -6.51 -2.30
N VAL A 87 12.84 -7.26 -1.92
CA VAL A 87 12.67 -8.49 -1.15
C VAL A 87 12.35 -8.16 0.30
N THR A 88 11.58 -9.04 0.95
CA THR A 88 11.15 -8.87 2.34
C THR A 88 11.50 -10.12 3.15
N PRO A 89 12.80 -10.37 3.40
CA PRO A 89 13.23 -11.59 4.06
C PRO A 89 12.64 -11.72 5.47
N GLY A 90 12.23 -12.93 5.82
CA GLY A 90 11.71 -13.22 7.15
C GLY A 90 10.23 -12.83 7.37
N VAL A 91 9.57 -12.24 6.38
CA VAL A 91 8.18 -11.83 6.49
C VAL A 91 7.34 -12.59 5.46
N ARG A 92 6.17 -13.09 5.89
CA ARG A 92 5.21 -13.68 4.95
C ARG A 92 4.82 -12.62 3.90
N ARG A 93 4.78 -13.02 2.63
CA ARG A 93 4.57 -12.10 1.53
C ARG A 93 3.47 -12.56 0.60
N ILE A 94 2.66 -11.60 0.15
CA ILE A 94 1.75 -11.76 -0.98
C ILE A 94 2.09 -10.69 -2.02
N SER A 95 1.78 -10.95 -3.28
CA SER A 95 2.11 -10.04 -4.38
C SER A 95 0.88 -9.67 -5.16
N TRP A 96 0.69 -8.37 -5.36
CA TRP A 96 -0.36 -7.81 -6.21
C TRP A 96 0.31 -7.16 -7.41
N GLU A 97 0.09 -7.71 -8.59
CA GLU A 97 0.57 -7.08 -9.81
C GLU A 97 -0.37 -5.93 -10.18
N LEU A 98 0.13 -4.71 -10.10
CA LEU A 98 -0.63 -3.50 -10.33
C LEU A 98 0.09 -2.61 -11.34
N PRO A 99 -0.66 -1.92 -12.24
CA PRO A 99 -0.05 -0.94 -13.13
C PRO A 99 0.61 0.20 -12.34
N ASP A 100 1.69 0.74 -12.87
CA ASP A 100 2.38 1.88 -12.26
C ASP A 100 1.63 3.18 -12.60
N PRO A 101 1.15 3.95 -11.60
CA PRO A 101 0.45 5.21 -11.85
C PRO A 101 1.37 6.37 -12.21
N LYS A 102 2.68 6.18 -12.18
CA LYS A 102 3.65 7.24 -12.46
C LYS A 102 3.40 7.86 -13.84
N GLN A 103 3.27 9.19 -13.89
CA GLN A 103 3.07 9.97 -15.11
C GLN A 103 1.75 9.66 -15.85
N LEU A 104 0.83 8.95 -15.22
CA LEU A 104 -0.50 8.74 -15.80
C LEU A 104 -1.43 9.90 -15.43
N PRO A 105 -2.34 10.30 -16.34
CA PRO A 105 -3.38 11.27 -15.97
C PRO A 105 -4.35 10.67 -14.95
N LEU A 106 -5.03 11.54 -14.21
CA LEU A 106 -5.95 11.14 -13.15
C LEU A 106 -6.98 10.09 -13.60
N GLU A 107 -7.54 10.25 -14.81
CA GLU A 107 -8.54 9.31 -15.35
C GLU A 107 -8.00 7.88 -15.48
N GLN A 108 -6.69 7.71 -15.65
CA GLN A 108 -6.05 6.40 -15.71
C GLN A 108 -5.60 5.91 -14.33
N VAL A 109 -5.41 6.80 -13.37
CA VAL A 109 -5.10 6.45 -11.98
C VAL A 109 -6.33 5.94 -11.25
N ARG A 110 -7.51 6.45 -11.57
CA ARG A 110 -8.77 6.03 -10.92
C ARG A 110 -9.03 4.52 -11.00
N PRO A 111 -8.90 3.87 -12.17
CA PRO A 111 -9.08 2.42 -12.23
C PRO A 111 -8.06 1.66 -11.39
N ILE A 112 -6.82 2.14 -11.31
CA ILE A 112 -5.78 1.53 -10.48
C ILE A 112 -6.16 1.64 -9.00
N ARG A 113 -6.59 2.83 -8.56
CA ARG A 113 -7.12 3.04 -7.21
C ARG A 113 -8.25 2.07 -6.90
N ASP A 114 -9.20 1.94 -7.81
CA ASP A 114 -10.38 1.09 -7.60
C ASP A 114 -10.01 -0.39 -7.54
N GLN A 115 -9.05 -0.82 -8.34
CA GLN A 115 -8.51 -2.18 -8.29
C GLN A 115 -7.81 -2.45 -6.95
N ILE A 116 -7.00 -1.50 -6.47
CA ILE A 116 -6.33 -1.60 -5.18
C ILE A 116 -7.37 -1.65 -4.06
N ASN A 117 -8.41 -0.81 -4.15
CA ASN A 117 -9.48 -0.79 -3.15
C ASN A 117 -10.18 -2.14 -3.03
N GLN A 118 -10.46 -2.80 -4.14
CA GLN A 118 -11.05 -4.14 -4.11
C GLN A 118 -10.13 -5.16 -3.46
N ARG A 119 -8.84 -5.12 -3.80
CA ARG A 119 -7.86 -6.02 -3.18
C ARG A 119 -7.71 -5.79 -1.68
N VAL A 120 -7.75 -4.53 -1.26
CA VAL A 120 -7.68 -4.17 0.15
C VAL A 120 -8.92 -4.65 0.90
N GLN A 121 -10.11 -4.50 0.32
CA GLN A 121 -11.34 -5.00 0.93
C GLN A 121 -11.26 -6.52 1.15
N ASP A 122 -10.82 -7.26 0.14
CA ASP A 122 -10.68 -8.71 0.22
C ASP A 122 -9.64 -9.11 1.30
N LEU A 123 -8.53 -8.38 1.36
CA LEU A 123 -7.49 -8.64 2.36
C LEU A 123 -7.99 -8.40 3.78
N VAL A 124 -8.64 -7.27 4.03
CA VAL A 124 -9.18 -6.95 5.35
C VAL A 124 -10.20 -8.01 5.79
N ALA A 125 -11.09 -8.43 4.90
CA ALA A 125 -12.05 -9.49 5.19
C ALA A 125 -11.37 -10.81 5.54
N GLU A 126 -10.30 -11.15 4.84
CA GLU A 126 -9.52 -12.36 5.12
C GLU A 126 -8.82 -12.26 6.49
N LEU A 127 -8.21 -11.12 6.80
CA LEU A 127 -7.56 -10.91 8.09
C LEU A 127 -8.56 -10.91 9.25
N ASP A 128 -9.74 -10.35 9.06
CA ASP A 128 -10.80 -10.36 10.07
C ASP A 128 -11.25 -11.80 10.39
N ARG A 129 -11.28 -12.69 9.39
CA ARG A 129 -11.60 -14.10 9.60
C ARG A 129 -10.47 -14.87 10.29
N ALA A 130 -9.22 -14.53 9.99
CA ALA A 130 -8.03 -15.17 10.55
C ALA A 130 -7.77 -14.76 12.00
N GLU A 131 -8.23 -13.57 12.41
CA GLU A 131 -8.10 -13.04 13.76
C GLU A 131 -9.49 -12.88 14.37
N PRO A 132 -10.10 -13.98 14.88
CA PRO A 132 -11.40 -13.87 15.51
C PRO A 132 -11.33 -12.92 16.70
N ALA A 133 -12.40 -12.14 16.90
CA ALA A 133 -12.49 -11.23 18.03
C ALA A 133 -12.28 -11.98 19.33
N ALA A 134 -11.34 -11.50 20.13
CA ALA A 134 -11.07 -12.07 21.42
C ALA A 134 -12.22 -11.82 22.39
#